data_106d2025dc1b0cd63ea4a68ba61e4680
#
_entry.id   106d2025dc1b0cd63ea4a68ba61e4680
#
_cell.length_a   1.000
_cell.length_b   1.000
_cell.length_c   1.000
_cell.angle_alpha   90.00
_cell.angle_beta   90.00
_cell.angle_gamma   90.00
#
_symmetry.space_group_name_H-M   'P 1'
#
loop_
_entity.id
_entity.type
_entity.pdbx_description
1 polymer ?
#
loop_
_entity_poly.entity_id
_entity_poly.type
_entity_poly.pdbx_seq_one_letter_code
_entity_poly.pdbx_strand_id
1 'polypeptide(L)'
;MSAPFDLDTITLDSGSHDRRTDGVCVMEAVAWWAGEDHSDHPECASTVIGAFLRSWNDALPGGDRQQLRRWVPEVVGTNAGPAVDTELSWIALDWLVRVHTPAWLRLAGLEQAALLTDMAEITPATCPSILPTLTAVCSDARAAARAAAGDAAGTAAGAAARDAAWTAARTAAWAAARAAARAALAPTIAELQVSAHDLIGLMVTHAKARVAS
;
A
#
# COMPACT_ATOMS: atom_id res chain seq x y z
N MET A 1 8.96 23.53 18.85
CA MET A 1 9.51 24.08 17.60
C MET A 1 8.33 24.54 16.75
N SER A 2 8.40 25.74 16.13
CA SER A 2 7.36 26.19 15.19
C SER A 2 7.42 25.36 13.93
N ALA A 3 6.24 25.02 13.36
CA ALA A 3 6.16 24.31 12.08
C ALA A 3 6.90 25.12 10.99
N PRO A 4 7.75 24.49 10.16
CA PRO A 4 8.52 25.21 9.14
C PRO A 4 7.65 25.71 7.98
N PHE A 5 6.46 25.11 7.78
CA PHE A 5 5.44 25.54 6.82
C PHE A 5 4.07 24.98 7.23
N ASP A 6 3.02 25.50 6.61
CA ASP A 6 1.66 25.00 6.79
C ASP A 6 1.42 23.79 5.85
N LEU A 7 1.13 22.63 6.45
CA LEU A 7 0.89 21.38 5.72
C LEU A 7 -0.31 21.46 4.76
N ASP A 8 -1.28 22.33 5.03
CA ASP A 8 -2.44 22.50 4.16
C ASP A 8 -2.11 23.27 2.88
N THR A 9 -0.97 23.96 2.85
CA THR A 9 -0.51 24.72 1.68
C THR A 9 0.26 23.89 0.65
N ILE A 10 0.73 22.70 1.02
CA ILE A 10 1.44 21.81 0.10
C ILE A 10 0.48 20.83 -0.58
N THR A 11 0.77 20.50 -1.83
CA THR A 11 0.10 19.43 -2.57
C THR A 11 1.09 18.30 -2.79
N LEU A 12 0.76 17.12 -2.28
CA LEU A 12 1.60 15.93 -2.50
C LEU A 12 1.39 15.39 -3.92
N ASP A 13 2.50 15.05 -4.57
CA ASP A 13 2.52 14.44 -5.91
C ASP A 13 3.14 13.04 -5.89
N SER A 14 3.00 12.28 -6.97
CA SER A 14 3.54 10.92 -7.12
C SER A 14 4.96 10.94 -7.65
N GLY A 15 5.74 9.96 -7.23
CA GLY A 15 7.13 9.82 -7.63
C GLY A 15 8.08 10.68 -6.80
N SER A 16 9.36 10.62 -7.14
CA SER A 16 10.40 11.48 -6.58
C SER A 16 10.66 12.68 -7.51
N HIS A 17 11.06 13.80 -6.91
CA HIS A 17 11.27 15.06 -7.61
C HIS A 17 12.69 15.57 -7.37
N ASP A 18 13.32 16.15 -8.40
CA ASP A 18 14.67 16.73 -8.26
C ASP A 18 14.66 18.01 -7.42
N ARG A 19 13.56 18.74 -7.43
CA ARG A 19 13.40 20.03 -6.72
C ARG A 19 11.98 20.18 -6.21
N ARG A 20 11.83 20.93 -5.11
CA ARG A 20 10.51 21.28 -4.54
C ARG A 20 9.58 22.00 -5.51
N THR A 21 10.13 22.69 -6.50
CA THR A 21 9.35 23.39 -7.55
C THR A 21 8.72 22.45 -8.56
N ASP A 22 9.23 21.22 -8.67
CA ASP A 22 8.79 20.24 -9.65
C ASP A 22 7.69 19.33 -9.11
N GLY A 23 7.50 19.33 -7.79
CA GLY A 23 6.54 18.55 -7.02
C GLY A 23 7.14 18.15 -5.66
N VAL A 24 6.31 17.53 -4.82
CA VAL A 24 6.73 17.06 -3.49
C VAL A 24 5.99 15.78 -3.15
N CYS A 25 6.69 14.66 -2.99
CA CYS A 25 6.11 13.45 -2.42
C CYS A 25 6.06 13.54 -0.88
N VAL A 26 5.38 12.60 -0.22
CA VAL A 26 5.24 12.62 1.24
C VAL A 26 6.60 12.59 1.96
N MET A 27 7.59 11.85 1.45
CA MET A 27 8.90 11.74 2.10
C MET A 27 9.80 12.95 1.86
N GLU A 28 9.70 13.59 0.69
CA GLU A 28 10.33 14.89 0.43
C GLU A 28 9.73 16.00 1.32
N ALA A 29 8.43 15.92 1.61
CA ALA A 29 7.81 16.80 2.59
C ALA A 29 8.31 16.53 4.02
N VAL A 30 8.60 15.28 4.40
CA VAL A 30 9.25 14.91 5.68
C VAL A 30 10.66 15.50 5.76
N ALA A 31 11.50 15.37 4.72
CA ALA A 31 12.82 15.98 4.67
C ALA A 31 12.72 17.50 4.87
N TRP A 32 11.81 18.14 4.16
CA TRP A 32 11.58 19.57 4.28
C TRP A 32 11.13 19.98 5.69
N TRP A 33 10.20 19.21 6.29
CA TRP A 33 9.72 19.46 7.65
C TRP A 33 10.83 19.34 8.70
N ALA A 34 11.73 18.37 8.51
CA ALA A 34 12.88 18.14 9.39
C ALA A 34 14.01 19.16 9.19
N GLY A 35 13.98 19.97 8.11
CA GLY A 35 15.07 20.87 7.75
C GLY A 35 16.26 20.19 7.09
N GLU A 36 16.04 18.99 6.55
CA GLU A 36 17.04 18.24 5.78
C GLU A 36 17.09 18.68 4.30
N ASP A 37 18.13 18.26 3.59
CA ASP A 37 18.23 18.42 2.15
C ASP A 37 17.06 17.72 1.45
N HIS A 38 16.70 18.23 0.26
CA HIS A 38 15.59 17.67 -0.51
C HIS A 38 15.88 16.24 -0.93
N SER A 39 15.12 15.29 -0.38
CA SER A 39 15.29 13.86 -0.60
C SER A 39 14.00 13.12 -0.26
N ASP A 40 13.68 12.08 -1.01
CA ASP A 40 12.62 11.12 -0.66
C ASP A 40 13.10 10.02 0.31
N HIS A 41 14.37 10.12 0.76
CA HIS A 41 15.01 9.26 1.77
C HIS A 41 15.61 10.09 2.91
N PRO A 42 14.78 10.83 3.68
CA PRO A 42 15.29 11.65 4.78
C PRO A 42 15.97 10.81 5.87
N GLU A 43 17.04 11.33 6.44
CA GLU A 43 17.81 10.65 7.49
C GLU A 43 17.06 10.56 8.81
N CYS A 44 16.13 11.49 9.07
CA CYS A 44 15.32 11.50 10.29
C CYS A 44 14.26 10.40 10.37
N ALA A 45 14.00 9.68 9.27
CA ALA A 45 12.92 8.71 9.17
C ALA A 45 13.45 7.28 9.10
N SER A 46 12.69 6.34 9.70
CA SER A 46 12.91 4.90 9.49
C SER A 46 12.86 4.55 8.01
N THR A 47 13.79 3.71 7.55
CA THR A 47 13.83 3.26 6.15
C THR A 47 12.60 2.44 5.79
N VAL A 48 12.03 1.70 6.73
CA VAL A 48 10.83 0.86 6.54
C VAL A 48 9.59 1.72 6.40
N ILE A 49 9.41 2.69 7.31
CA ILE A 49 8.28 3.64 7.24
C ILE A 49 8.36 4.46 5.95
N GLY A 50 9.56 4.94 5.61
CA GLY A 50 9.79 5.70 4.39
C GLY A 50 9.48 4.91 3.13
N ALA A 51 9.92 3.66 3.04
CA ALA A 51 9.61 2.78 1.91
C ALA A 51 8.11 2.52 1.76
N PHE A 52 7.41 2.27 2.88
CA PHE A 52 5.97 2.09 2.87
C PHE A 52 5.23 3.36 2.39
N LEU A 53 5.58 4.51 2.95
CA LEU A 53 4.94 5.78 2.60
C LEU A 53 5.19 6.19 1.15
N ARG A 54 6.40 6.00 0.59
CA ARG A 54 6.67 6.26 -0.83
C ARG A 54 5.80 5.39 -1.73
N SER A 55 5.80 4.08 -1.46
CA SER A 55 5.01 3.13 -2.23
C SER A 55 3.52 3.46 -2.19
N TRP A 56 3.02 3.84 -1.02
CA TRP A 56 1.61 4.20 -0.84
C TRP A 56 1.29 5.55 -1.47
N ASN A 57 2.18 6.55 -1.34
CA ASN A 57 2.07 7.84 -2.01
C ASN A 57 1.86 7.69 -3.52
N ASP A 58 2.63 6.80 -4.14
CA ASP A 58 2.59 6.59 -5.59
C ASP A 58 1.35 5.82 -6.05
N ALA A 59 0.87 4.91 -5.21
CA ALA A 59 -0.32 4.10 -5.50
C ALA A 59 -1.63 4.90 -5.35
N LEU A 60 -1.67 5.95 -4.51
CA LEU A 60 -2.89 6.70 -4.25
C LEU A 60 -3.25 7.67 -5.39
N PRO A 61 -4.55 7.81 -5.72
CA PRO A 61 -5.05 8.92 -6.53
C PRO A 61 -4.69 10.27 -5.91
N GLY A 62 -4.52 11.31 -6.73
CA GLY A 62 -4.06 12.63 -6.27
C GLY A 62 -4.87 13.22 -5.11
N GLY A 63 -6.20 13.06 -5.11
CA GLY A 63 -7.07 13.50 -4.00
C GLY A 63 -6.81 12.74 -2.71
N ASP A 64 -6.76 11.41 -2.80
CA ASP A 64 -6.56 10.53 -1.64
C ASP A 64 -5.13 10.65 -1.08
N ARG A 65 -4.14 10.94 -1.94
CA ARG A 65 -2.74 11.15 -1.53
C ARG A 65 -2.59 12.24 -0.50
N GLN A 66 -3.44 13.27 -0.54
CA GLN A 66 -3.35 14.42 0.39
C GLN A 66 -3.57 14.02 1.85
N GLN A 67 -4.23 12.90 2.12
CA GLN A 67 -4.37 12.37 3.48
C GLN A 67 -3.03 12.00 4.14
N LEU A 68 -1.98 11.76 3.34
CA LEU A 68 -0.65 11.41 3.86
C LEU A 68 0.06 12.59 4.51
N ARG A 69 -0.35 13.85 4.26
CA ARG A 69 0.24 15.05 4.90
C ARG A 69 0.27 14.95 6.41
N ARG A 70 -0.72 14.30 7.03
CA ARG A 70 -0.77 14.10 8.49
C ARG A 70 0.44 13.36 9.05
N TRP A 71 1.11 12.55 8.23
CA TRP A 71 2.27 11.77 8.65
C TRP A 71 3.58 12.54 8.56
N VAL A 72 3.62 13.67 7.87
CA VAL A 72 4.85 14.45 7.68
C VAL A 72 5.54 14.79 8.99
N PRO A 73 4.88 15.42 10.00
CA PRO A 73 5.51 15.70 11.29
C PRO A 73 5.71 14.43 12.13
N GLU A 74 4.85 13.43 11.96
CA GLU A 74 4.87 12.23 12.79
C GLU A 74 6.04 11.30 12.49
N VAL A 75 6.49 11.27 11.24
CA VAL A 75 7.58 10.39 10.78
C VAL A 75 8.96 10.93 11.16
N VAL A 76 9.08 12.23 11.42
CA VAL A 76 10.35 12.83 11.89
C VAL A 76 10.76 12.21 13.22
N GLY A 77 12.01 11.80 13.31
CA GLY A 77 12.59 11.17 14.52
C GLY A 77 12.24 9.69 14.67
N THR A 78 11.79 9.02 13.61
CA THR A 78 11.54 7.57 13.65
C THR A 78 12.76 6.73 13.26
N ASN A 79 13.87 7.34 12.84
CA ASN A 79 15.11 6.59 12.59
C ASN A 79 15.77 6.20 13.91
N ALA A 80 15.51 4.97 14.35
CA ALA A 80 16.09 4.39 15.56
C ALA A 80 17.15 3.31 15.23
N GLY A 81 17.59 3.26 13.99
CA GLY A 81 18.63 2.37 13.49
C GLY A 81 18.15 1.00 12.99
N PRO A 82 19.07 0.19 12.43
CA PRO A 82 18.73 -1.05 11.69
C PRO A 82 18.02 -2.12 12.52
N ALA A 83 18.28 -2.19 13.81
CA ALA A 83 17.63 -3.17 14.70
C ALA A 83 16.13 -2.88 14.80
N VAL A 84 15.77 -1.61 14.95
CA VAL A 84 14.37 -1.17 15.01
C VAL A 84 13.70 -1.29 13.62
N ASP A 85 14.40 -0.98 12.55
CA ASP A 85 13.90 -1.21 11.19
C ASP A 85 13.58 -2.70 10.95
N THR A 86 14.35 -3.61 11.54
CA THR A 86 14.02 -5.03 11.50
C THR A 86 12.71 -5.34 12.25
N GLU A 87 12.50 -4.77 13.44
CA GLU A 87 11.25 -4.92 14.20
C GLU A 87 10.06 -4.36 13.39
N LEU A 88 10.20 -3.17 12.80
CA LEU A 88 9.18 -2.56 11.96
C LEU A 88 8.84 -3.39 10.71
N SER A 89 9.84 -4.05 10.13
CA SER A 89 9.63 -4.94 8.99
C SER A 89 8.73 -6.13 9.34
N TRP A 90 8.84 -6.68 10.56
CA TRP A 90 7.97 -7.74 11.04
C TRP A 90 6.53 -7.23 11.26
N ILE A 91 6.36 -6.05 11.83
CA ILE A 91 5.05 -5.40 11.98
C ILE A 91 4.38 -5.19 10.61
N ALA A 92 5.13 -4.68 9.65
CA ALA A 92 4.63 -4.46 8.30
C ALA A 92 4.27 -5.78 7.57
N LEU A 93 5.09 -6.83 7.77
CA LEU A 93 4.84 -8.16 7.21
C LEU A 93 3.60 -8.80 7.83
N ASP A 94 3.42 -8.70 9.13
CA ASP A 94 2.22 -9.21 9.81
C ASP A 94 0.95 -8.55 9.25
N TRP A 95 0.94 -7.23 9.12
CA TRP A 95 -0.16 -6.50 8.50
C TRP A 95 -0.42 -6.94 7.06
N LEU A 96 0.64 -7.07 6.26
CA LEU A 96 0.52 -7.48 4.85
C LEU A 96 -0.15 -8.86 4.72
N VAL A 97 0.22 -9.81 5.58
CA VAL A 97 -0.26 -11.19 5.50
C VAL A 97 -1.61 -11.35 6.16
N ARG A 98 -1.85 -10.77 7.35
CA ARG A 98 -3.05 -11.02 8.16
C ARG A 98 -4.18 -10.02 7.95
N VAL A 99 -3.90 -8.87 7.34
CA VAL A 99 -4.90 -7.81 7.09
C VAL A 99 -5.05 -7.53 5.60
N HIS A 100 -3.97 -7.09 4.93
CA HIS A 100 -4.03 -6.64 3.56
C HIS A 100 -4.38 -7.77 2.57
N THR A 101 -3.66 -8.88 2.63
CA THR A 101 -3.87 -10.00 1.69
C THR A 101 -5.25 -10.63 1.87
N PRO A 102 -5.76 -10.93 3.09
CA PRO A 102 -7.10 -11.45 3.28
C PRO A 102 -8.22 -10.57 2.73
N ALA A 103 -8.07 -9.25 2.78
CA ALA A 103 -9.08 -8.35 2.22
C ALA A 103 -9.27 -8.59 0.72
N TRP A 104 -8.19 -8.76 -0.03
CA TRP A 104 -8.24 -9.08 -1.45
C TRP A 104 -8.72 -10.50 -1.74
N LEU A 105 -8.31 -11.48 -0.92
CA LEU A 105 -8.77 -12.87 -1.06
C LEU A 105 -10.28 -12.97 -0.81
N ARG A 106 -10.82 -12.27 0.21
CA ARG A 106 -12.27 -12.21 0.47
C ARG A 106 -13.02 -11.59 -0.71
N LEU A 107 -12.50 -10.50 -1.27
CA LEU A 107 -13.09 -9.87 -2.43
C LEU A 107 -13.12 -10.82 -3.66
N ALA A 108 -12.10 -11.67 -3.79
CA ALA A 108 -12.04 -12.71 -4.83
C ALA A 108 -12.86 -13.97 -4.51
N GLY A 109 -13.55 -14.03 -3.35
CA GLY A 109 -14.33 -15.19 -2.94
C GLY A 109 -13.48 -16.41 -2.55
N LEU A 110 -12.23 -16.20 -2.16
CA LEU A 110 -11.30 -17.27 -1.79
C LEU A 110 -11.32 -17.52 -0.28
N GLU A 111 -11.65 -18.76 0.11
CA GLU A 111 -11.76 -19.17 1.51
C GLU A 111 -10.44 -19.09 2.29
N GLN A 112 -9.32 -19.11 1.61
CA GLN A 112 -7.97 -18.95 2.17
C GLN A 112 -7.80 -17.63 2.93
N ALA A 113 -8.67 -16.65 2.73
CA ALA A 113 -8.69 -15.40 3.50
C ALA A 113 -8.80 -15.65 5.00
N ALA A 114 -9.66 -16.59 5.42
CA ALA A 114 -9.84 -16.92 6.85
C ALA A 114 -8.55 -17.52 7.44
N LEU A 115 -7.88 -18.41 6.72
CA LEU A 115 -6.62 -19.02 7.17
C LEU A 115 -5.55 -17.98 7.50
N LEU A 116 -5.45 -16.93 6.70
CA LEU A 116 -4.47 -15.86 6.93
C LEU A 116 -4.90 -14.94 8.07
N THR A 117 -6.20 -14.60 8.16
CA THR A 117 -6.71 -13.72 9.22
C THR A 117 -6.56 -14.35 10.62
N ASP A 118 -6.82 -15.67 10.72
CA ASP A 118 -6.80 -16.40 11.99
C ASP A 118 -5.40 -16.91 12.39
N MET A 119 -4.40 -16.65 11.55
CA MET A 119 -3.01 -17.03 11.80
C MET A 119 -2.45 -16.30 13.02
N ALA A 120 -1.53 -16.94 13.73
CA ALA A 120 -0.77 -16.30 14.80
C ALA A 120 0.03 -15.10 14.26
N GLU A 121 0.30 -14.12 15.11
CA GLU A 121 1.14 -12.97 14.78
C GLU A 121 2.46 -13.41 14.15
N ILE A 122 2.87 -12.74 13.07
CA ILE A 122 4.08 -13.07 12.33
C ILE A 122 5.26 -12.36 12.98
N THR A 123 6.11 -13.14 13.59
CA THR A 123 7.34 -12.73 14.25
C THR A 123 8.50 -13.60 13.76
N PRO A 124 9.75 -13.25 14.06
CA PRO A 124 10.90 -14.14 13.79
C PRO A 124 10.71 -15.55 14.34
N ALA A 125 10.05 -15.67 15.52
CA ALA A 125 9.83 -16.95 16.18
C ALA A 125 8.73 -17.79 15.52
N THR A 126 7.63 -17.16 15.05
CA THR A 126 6.48 -17.87 14.47
C THR A 126 6.62 -18.08 12.96
N CYS A 127 7.39 -17.27 12.26
CA CYS A 127 7.52 -17.30 10.81
C CYS A 127 7.87 -18.69 10.24
N PRO A 128 8.82 -19.48 10.80
CA PRO A 128 9.13 -20.80 10.24
C PRO A 128 7.96 -21.78 10.23
N SER A 129 7.07 -21.71 11.23
CA SER A 129 5.89 -22.58 11.32
C SER A 129 4.76 -22.16 10.39
N ILE A 130 4.75 -20.92 9.95
CA ILE A 130 3.71 -20.32 9.09
C ILE A 130 4.03 -20.48 7.59
N LEU A 131 5.29 -20.56 7.22
CA LEU A 131 5.76 -20.65 5.83
C LEU A 131 5.04 -21.71 4.97
N PRO A 132 4.78 -22.94 5.44
CA PRO A 132 4.06 -23.93 4.65
C PRO A 132 2.65 -23.48 4.26
N THR A 133 1.92 -22.87 5.22
CA THR A 133 0.57 -22.34 4.99
C THR A 133 0.59 -21.18 3.99
N LEU A 134 1.54 -20.25 4.13
CA LEU A 134 1.70 -19.14 3.17
C LEU A 134 2.00 -19.65 1.76
N THR A 135 2.84 -20.67 1.64
CA THR A 135 3.17 -21.28 0.35
C THR A 135 1.95 -21.92 -0.30
N ALA A 136 1.14 -22.64 0.46
CA ALA A 136 -0.10 -23.23 0.00
C ALA A 136 -1.10 -22.18 -0.48
N VAL A 137 -1.36 -21.15 0.33
CA VAL A 137 -2.27 -20.04 -0.01
C VAL A 137 -1.80 -19.32 -1.29
N CYS A 138 -0.50 -19.05 -1.43
CA CYS A 138 0.05 -18.45 -2.65
C CYS A 138 -0.15 -19.35 -3.88
N SER A 139 0.00 -20.65 -3.74
CA SER A 139 -0.23 -21.62 -4.82
C SER A 139 -1.70 -21.61 -5.26
N ASP A 140 -2.61 -21.69 -4.32
CA ASP A 140 -4.06 -21.72 -4.57
C ASP A 140 -4.55 -20.42 -5.21
N ALA A 141 -4.12 -19.27 -4.68
CA ALA A 141 -4.45 -17.95 -5.24
C ALA A 141 -3.96 -17.81 -6.70
N ARG A 142 -2.74 -18.30 -7.00
CA ARG A 142 -2.22 -18.33 -8.37
C ARG A 142 -3.01 -19.25 -9.28
N ALA A 143 -3.43 -20.40 -8.78
CA ALA A 143 -4.26 -21.34 -9.55
C ALA A 143 -5.63 -20.71 -9.87
N ALA A 144 -6.29 -20.09 -8.88
CA ALA A 144 -7.55 -19.38 -9.07
C ALA A 144 -7.43 -18.21 -10.08
N ALA A 145 -6.36 -17.41 -9.98
CA ALA A 145 -6.10 -16.31 -10.91
C ALA A 145 -5.88 -16.81 -12.35
N ARG A 146 -5.18 -17.94 -12.54
CA ARG A 146 -4.99 -18.54 -13.87
C ARG A 146 -6.30 -19.09 -14.46
N ALA A 147 -7.14 -19.72 -13.64
CA ALA A 147 -8.44 -20.20 -14.06
C ALA A 147 -9.33 -19.02 -14.53
N ALA A 148 -9.43 -17.96 -13.72
CA ALA A 148 -10.20 -16.77 -14.06
C ALA A 148 -9.66 -16.07 -15.33
N ALA A 149 -8.33 -16.01 -15.53
CA ALA A 149 -7.73 -15.45 -16.73
C ALA A 149 -7.97 -16.31 -17.96
N GLY A 150 -7.95 -17.64 -17.82
CA GLY A 150 -8.28 -18.60 -18.88
C GLY A 150 -9.72 -18.44 -19.35
N ASP A 151 -10.66 -18.35 -18.43
CA ASP A 151 -12.10 -18.15 -18.72
C ASP A 151 -12.35 -16.80 -19.40
N ALA A 152 -11.69 -15.73 -18.92
CA ALA A 152 -11.79 -14.40 -19.52
C ALA A 152 -11.20 -14.37 -20.95
N ALA A 153 -10.07 -15.03 -21.19
CA ALA A 153 -9.45 -15.13 -22.51
C ALA A 153 -10.31 -15.95 -23.49
N GLY A 154 -10.90 -17.05 -23.04
CA GLY A 154 -11.83 -17.87 -23.83
C GLY A 154 -13.08 -17.07 -24.26
N THR A 155 -13.64 -16.31 -23.33
CA THR A 155 -14.80 -15.42 -23.58
C THR A 155 -14.45 -14.29 -24.55
N ALA A 156 -13.27 -13.68 -24.40
CA ALA A 156 -12.79 -12.59 -25.25
C ALA A 156 -12.50 -13.07 -26.68
N ALA A 157 -11.90 -14.26 -26.83
CA ALA A 157 -11.65 -14.86 -28.16
C ALA A 157 -12.95 -15.20 -28.89
N GLY A 158 -13.94 -15.73 -28.18
CA GLY A 158 -15.27 -15.99 -28.72
C GLY A 158 -16.03 -14.72 -29.14
N ALA A 159 -15.81 -13.59 -28.46
CA ALA A 159 -16.38 -12.29 -28.81
C ALA A 159 -15.66 -11.65 -30.00
N ALA A 160 -14.32 -11.72 -30.05
CA ALA A 160 -13.52 -11.12 -31.12
C ALA A 160 -13.80 -11.73 -32.50
N ALA A 161 -14.17 -13.02 -32.53
CA ALA A 161 -14.51 -13.72 -33.77
C ALA A 161 -15.82 -13.22 -34.42
N ARG A 162 -16.64 -12.43 -33.73
CA ARG A 162 -17.98 -12.01 -34.20
C ARG A 162 -18.07 -10.57 -34.65
N ASP A 163 -17.08 -9.70 -34.46
CA ASP A 163 -17.32 -8.26 -34.53
C ASP A 163 -16.22 -7.39 -35.17
N ALA A 164 -16.38 -7.15 -36.47
CA ALA A 164 -15.81 -5.99 -37.15
C ALA A 164 -16.69 -4.71 -37.02
N ALA A 165 -17.89 -4.79 -36.46
CA ALA A 165 -18.89 -3.69 -36.47
C ALA A 165 -19.05 -2.91 -35.14
N TRP A 166 -18.27 -3.23 -34.07
CA TRP A 166 -18.58 -2.82 -32.71
C TRP A 166 -17.57 -1.89 -32.02
N THR A 167 -16.75 -1.14 -32.74
CA THR A 167 -15.66 -0.36 -32.14
C THR A 167 -16.13 0.72 -31.13
N ALA A 168 -17.22 1.43 -31.42
CA ALA A 168 -17.75 2.46 -30.51
C ALA A 168 -18.45 1.86 -29.28
N ALA A 169 -19.26 0.81 -29.50
CA ALA A 169 -19.93 0.09 -28.40
C ALA A 169 -18.93 -0.62 -27.49
N ARG A 170 -17.83 -1.15 -28.05
CA ARG A 170 -16.71 -1.74 -27.28
C ARG A 170 -16.04 -0.73 -26.38
N THR A 171 -15.75 0.49 -26.86
CA THR A 171 -15.12 1.54 -26.04
C THR A 171 -16.01 1.93 -24.86
N ALA A 172 -17.32 2.10 -25.09
CA ALA A 172 -18.29 2.38 -24.04
C ALA A 172 -18.43 1.22 -23.04
N ALA A 173 -18.47 -0.03 -23.53
CA ALA A 173 -18.53 -1.22 -22.67
C ALA A 173 -17.26 -1.39 -21.81
N TRP A 174 -16.09 -1.12 -22.36
CA TRP A 174 -14.83 -1.11 -21.59
C TRP A 174 -14.78 -0.02 -20.53
N ALA A 175 -15.27 1.18 -20.85
CA ALA A 175 -15.35 2.27 -19.87
C ALA A 175 -16.31 1.93 -18.73
N ALA A 176 -17.49 1.36 -19.07
CA ALA A 176 -18.47 0.92 -18.10
C ALA A 176 -17.96 -0.23 -17.24
N ALA A 177 -17.28 -1.22 -17.82
CA ALA A 177 -16.67 -2.34 -17.09
C ALA A 177 -15.58 -1.86 -16.11
N ARG A 178 -14.72 -0.91 -16.53
CA ARG A 178 -13.72 -0.29 -15.64
C ARG A 178 -14.37 0.50 -14.51
N ALA A 179 -15.44 1.24 -14.77
CA ALA A 179 -16.18 1.98 -13.76
C ALA A 179 -16.84 1.03 -12.74
N ALA A 180 -17.47 -0.05 -13.21
CA ALA A 180 -18.05 -1.08 -12.37
C ALA A 180 -16.99 -1.80 -11.51
N ALA A 181 -15.86 -2.14 -12.11
CA ALA A 181 -14.74 -2.74 -11.36
C ALA A 181 -14.22 -1.80 -10.25
N ARG A 182 -14.03 -0.52 -10.57
CA ARG A 182 -13.62 0.48 -9.55
C ARG A 182 -14.64 0.61 -8.44
N ALA A 183 -15.93 0.62 -8.76
CA ALA A 183 -17.00 0.69 -7.77
C ALA A 183 -17.02 -0.55 -6.86
N ALA A 184 -16.80 -1.74 -7.41
CA ALA A 184 -16.73 -2.98 -6.66
C ALA A 184 -15.49 -3.04 -5.73
N LEU A 185 -14.37 -2.43 -6.13
CA LEU A 185 -13.14 -2.40 -5.35
C LEU A 185 -13.14 -1.31 -4.26
N ALA A 186 -13.93 -0.25 -4.43
CA ALA A 186 -13.89 0.95 -3.59
C ALA A 186 -14.06 0.67 -2.09
N PRO A 187 -14.99 -0.18 -1.61
CA PRO A 187 -15.13 -0.47 -0.19
C PRO A 187 -13.87 -1.11 0.40
N THR A 188 -13.31 -2.13 -0.27
CA THR A 188 -12.10 -2.81 0.17
C THR A 188 -10.89 -1.87 0.18
N ILE A 189 -10.77 -0.99 -0.83
CA ILE A 189 -9.72 0.02 -0.87
C ILE A 189 -9.85 0.98 0.31
N ALA A 190 -11.06 1.46 0.62
CA ALA A 190 -11.29 2.36 1.75
C ALA A 190 -10.92 1.71 3.10
N GLU A 191 -11.32 0.46 3.32
CA GLU A 191 -10.94 -0.30 4.51
C GLU A 191 -9.41 -0.47 4.62
N LEU A 192 -8.75 -0.78 3.52
CA LEU A 192 -7.29 -0.93 3.47
C LEU A 192 -6.56 0.40 3.67
N GLN A 193 -7.09 1.51 3.20
CA GLN A 193 -6.53 2.84 3.51
C GLN A 193 -6.59 3.15 5.00
N VAL A 194 -7.72 2.86 5.67
CA VAL A 194 -7.84 3.02 7.13
C VAL A 194 -6.80 2.15 7.85
N SER A 195 -6.75 0.86 7.52
CA SER A 195 -5.80 -0.06 8.18
C SER A 195 -4.33 0.29 7.91
N ALA A 196 -4.02 0.90 6.76
CA ALA A 196 -2.67 1.39 6.45
C ALA A 196 -2.30 2.60 7.32
N HIS A 197 -3.25 3.50 7.61
CA HIS A 197 -3.03 4.57 8.58
C HIS A 197 -2.75 4.01 9.98
N ASP A 198 -3.50 2.99 10.41
CA ASP A 198 -3.29 2.34 11.71
C ASP A 198 -1.90 1.67 11.77
N LEU A 199 -1.48 1.00 10.71
CA LEU A 199 -0.14 0.42 10.59
C LEU A 199 0.95 1.48 10.75
N ILE A 200 0.86 2.60 10.03
CA ILE A 200 1.85 3.67 10.16
C ILE A 200 1.87 4.22 11.58
N GLY A 201 0.71 4.46 12.19
CA GLY A 201 0.59 4.91 13.58
C GLY A 201 1.29 3.97 14.56
N LEU A 202 1.10 2.66 14.38
CA LEU A 202 1.77 1.63 15.16
C LEU A 202 3.28 1.67 14.98
N MET A 203 3.77 1.70 13.74
CA MET A 203 5.21 1.74 13.42
C MET A 203 5.88 3.02 13.96
N VAL A 204 5.25 4.19 13.81
CA VAL A 204 5.74 5.47 14.33
C VAL A 204 5.84 5.43 15.86
N THR A 205 4.80 4.93 16.53
CA THR A 205 4.79 4.80 18.00
C THR A 205 5.89 3.88 18.48
N HIS A 206 6.04 2.72 17.82
CA HIS A 206 7.09 1.75 18.15
C HIS A 206 8.49 2.35 17.98
N ALA A 207 8.77 2.98 16.85
CA ALA A 207 10.07 3.58 16.56
C ALA A 207 10.42 4.70 17.56
N LYS A 208 9.49 5.63 17.84
CA LYS A 208 9.70 6.73 18.79
C LYS A 208 9.94 6.23 20.22
N ALA A 209 9.28 5.15 20.64
CA ALA A 209 9.53 4.54 21.94
C ALA A 209 10.95 3.98 22.07
N ARG A 210 11.52 3.46 20.97
CA ARG A 210 12.91 2.96 20.93
C ARG A 210 13.96 4.07 20.89
N VAL A 211 13.64 5.22 20.32
CA VAL A 211 14.54 6.40 20.37
C VAL A 211 14.62 6.98 21.78
N ALA A 212 13.54 6.87 22.56
CA ALA A 212 13.45 7.42 23.92
C ALA A 212 14.06 6.50 25.01
N SER A 213 14.41 5.25 24.68
CA SER A 213 14.98 4.24 25.60
C SER A 213 16.49 4.18 25.52
#